data_d3027aab708b3f33f6cca16036cb648e
#
_entry.id   d3027aab708b3f33f6cca16036cb648e
#
_cell.length_a   1.000
_cell.length_b   1.000
_cell.length_c   1.000
_cell.angle_alpha   90.00
_cell.angle_beta   90.00
_cell.angle_gamma   90.00
#
_symmetry.space_group_name_H-M   'P 1'
#
loop_
_entity.id
_entity.type
_entity.pdbx_description
1 polymer ?
#
loop_
_entity_poly.entity_id
_entity_poly.type
_entity_poly.pdbx_seq_one_letter_code
_entity_poly.pdbx_strand_id
1 'polypeptide(L)'
;MEKNVEVSMLLQIYGKMLTDKQYELLNDYYNNDLSLSEIAENVGITRQAVRDNLKKGENKLFECEEKLRIMEKTMEQEEKIAVILSEVNKIENKTSDKELAKILDHIRK
;
A
#
# COMPACT_ATOMS: atom_id res chain seq x y z
N MET A 1 -3.92 -9.20 -7.56
CA MET A 1 -3.02 -8.03 -7.37
C MET A 1 -1.62 -8.43 -7.77
N GLU A 2 -0.95 -7.58 -8.51
CA GLU A 2 0.43 -7.84 -8.88
C GLU A 2 1.35 -7.79 -7.66
N LYS A 3 2.36 -8.65 -7.65
CA LYS A 3 3.30 -8.77 -6.52
C LYS A 3 3.98 -7.43 -6.18
N ASN A 4 4.40 -6.68 -7.18
CA ASN A 4 5.09 -5.39 -6.97
C ASN A 4 4.20 -4.38 -6.23
N VAL A 5 2.93 -4.31 -6.62
CA VAL A 5 1.94 -3.43 -5.98
C VAL A 5 1.66 -3.90 -4.56
N GLU A 6 1.48 -5.20 -4.38
CA GLU A 6 1.22 -5.81 -3.08
C GLU A 6 2.37 -5.54 -2.11
N VAL A 7 3.61 -5.78 -2.52
CA VAL A 7 4.79 -5.53 -1.66
C VAL A 7 4.92 -4.04 -1.33
N SER A 8 4.68 -3.15 -2.28
CA SER A 8 4.69 -1.70 -2.02
C SER A 8 3.66 -1.30 -0.96
N MET A 9 2.46 -1.85 -1.03
CA MET A 9 1.41 -1.59 -0.04
C MET A 9 1.78 -2.13 1.33
N LEU A 10 2.29 -3.36 1.38
CA LEU A 10 2.74 -3.97 2.63
C LEU A 10 3.89 -3.19 3.25
N LEU A 11 4.81 -2.69 2.43
CA LEU A 11 5.93 -1.86 2.89
C LEU A 11 5.44 -0.56 3.52
N GLN A 12 4.42 0.05 2.95
CA GLN A 12 3.81 1.25 3.49
C GLN A 12 3.16 1.00 4.86
N ILE A 13 2.48 -0.13 5.00
CA ILE A 13 1.77 -0.48 6.24
C ILE A 13 2.73 -1.00 7.32
N TYR A 14 3.61 -1.92 6.95
CA TYR A 14 4.44 -2.68 7.89
C TYR A 14 5.93 -2.33 7.85
N GLY A 15 6.32 -1.30 7.11
CA GLY A 15 7.74 -0.96 6.92
C GLY A 15 8.51 -0.75 8.22
N LYS A 16 7.84 -0.24 9.26
CA LYS A 16 8.45 -0.03 10.57
C LYS A 16 8.76 -1.32 11.32
N MET A 17 8.22 -2.45 10.86
CA MET A 17 8.50 -3.77 11.44
C MET A 17 9.79 -4.38 10.88
N LEU A 18 10.37 -3.76 9.85
CA LEU A 18 11.61 -4.17 9.21
C LEU A 18 12.80 -3.47 9.86
N THR A 19 14.00 -4.05 9.66
CA THR A 19 15.24 -3.30 9.95
C THR A 19 15.35 -2.15 8.96
N ASP A 20 16.09 -1.10 9.32
CA ASP A 20 16.31 0.04 8.42
C ASP A 20 16.92 -0.41 7.08
N LYS A 21 17.86 -1.34 7.13
CA LYS A 21 18.48 -1.89 5.93
C LYS A 21 17.49 -2.64 5.04
N GLN A 22 16.66 -3.49 5.62
CA GLN A 22 15.61 -4.20 4.86
C GLN A 22 14.62 -3.23 4.23
N TYR A 23 14.21 -2.22 4.98
CA TYR A 23 13.30 -1.19 4.47
C TYR A 23 13.91 -0.46 3.27
N GLU A 24 15.15 0.01 3.39
CA GLU A 24 15.84 0.72 2.32
C GLU A 24 15.97 -0.12 1.05
N LEU A 25 16.36 -1.38 1.19
CA LEU A 25 16.49 -2.29 0.05
C LEU A 25 15.17 -2.53 -0.66
N LEU A 26 14.10 -2.77 0.10
CA LEU A 26 12.76 -2.98 -0.47
C LEU A 26 12.23 -1.71 -1.13
N ASN A 27 12.44 -0.57 -0.50
CA ASN A 27 12.02 0.71 -1.05
C ASN A 27 12.74 1.01 -2.38
N ASP A 28 14.04 0.77 -2.43
CA ASP A 28 14.82 0.98 -3.64
C ASP A 28 14.38 0.07 -4.78
N TYR A 29 14.14 -1.19 -4.49
CA TYR A 29 13.76 -2.16 -5.51
C TYR A 29 12.31 -1.98 -5.99
N TYR A 30 11.36 -1.84 -5.08
CA TYR A 30 9.94 -1.81 -5.41
C TYR A 30 9.39 -0.42 -5.70
N ASN A 31 9.89 0.62 -5.07
CA ASN A 31 9.39 1.98 -5.24
C ASN A 31 10.27 2.87 -6.12
N ASN A 32 11.59 2.68 -6.07
CA ASN A 32 12.54 3.49 -6.84
C ASN A 32 13.01 2.80 -8.12
N ASP A 33 12.50 1.61 -8.42
CA ASP A 33 12.80 0.84 -9.64
C ASP A 33 14.29 0.57 -9.88
N LEU A 34 15.08 0.48 -8.81
CA LEU A 34 16.49 0.15 -8.95
C LEU A 34 16.67 -1.35 -9.21
N SER A 35 17.63 -1.68 -10.08
CA SER A 35 17.99 -3.06 -10.33
C SER A 35 18.79 -3.66 -9.16
N LEU A 36 18.86 -4.97 -9.09
CA LEU A 36 19.70 -5.65 -8.10
C LEU A 36 21.15 -5.21 -8.18
N SER A 37 21.66 -5.02 -9.41
CA SER A 37 23.03 -4.56 -9.65
C SER A 37 23.25 -3.14 -9.11
N GLU A 38 22.32 -2.23 -9.37
CA GLU A 38 22.39 -0.86 -8.90
C GLU A 38 22.38 -0.79 -7.37
N ILE A 39 21.48 -1.55 -6.74
CA ILE A 39 21.39 -1.63 -5.28
C ILE A 39 22.69 -2.20 -4.69
N ALA A 40 23.18 -3.30 -5.26
CA ALA A 40 24.42 -3.95 -4.81
C ALA A 40 25.61 -2.98 -4.86
N GLU A 41 25.73 -2.23 -5.94
CA GLU A 41 26.78 -1.24 -6.10
C GLU A 41 26.65 -0.10 -5.08
N ASN A 42 25.44 0.43 -4.89
CA ASN A 42 25.18 1.52 -3.97
C ASN A 42 25.44 1.15 -2.51
N VAL A 43 25.11 -0.07 -2.13
CA VAL A 43 25.24 -0.54 -0.74
C VAL A 43 26.59 -1.20 -0.47
N GLY A 44 27.30 -1.62 -1.52
CA GLY A 44 28.61 -2.26 -1.38
C GLY A 44 28.52 -3.72 -0.96
N ILE A 45 27.49 -4.43 -1.41
CA ILE A 45 27.31 -5.86 -1.18
C ILE A 45 27.09 -6.59 -2.51
N THR A 46 27.06 -7.91 -2.49
CA THR A 46 26.82 -8.68 -3.69
C THR A 46 25.35 -8.66 -4.13
N ARG A 47 25.08 -8.90 -5.41
CA ARG A 47 23.71 -9.04 -5.93
C ARG A 47 22.95 -10.15 -5.20
N GLN A 48 23.62 -11.26 -4.90
CA GLN A 48 23.00 -12.36 -4.16
C GLN A 48 22.62 -11.94 -2.74
N ALA A 49 23.47 -11.15 -2.08
CA ALA A 49 23.17 -10.62 -0.75
C ALA A 49 21.96 -9.67 -0.79
N VAL A 50 21.85 -8.84 -1.83
CA VAL A 50 20.66 -7.98 -2.04
C VAL A 50 19.42 -8.85 -2.18
N ARG A 51 19.48 -9.86 -3.04
CA ARG A 51 18.35 -10.77 -3.27
C ARG A 51 17.89 -11.46 -1.99
N ASP A 52 18.85 -11.96 -1.21
CA ASP A 52 18.56 -12.66 0.04
C ASP A 52 17.90 -11.72 1.08
N ASN A 53 18.42 -10.50 1.18
CA ASN A 53 17.85 -9.50 2.09
C ASN A 53 16.46 -9.04 1.65
N LEU A 54 16.23 -8.87 0.34
CA LEU A 54 14.91 -8.55 -0.19
C LEU A 54 13.91 -9.64 0.16
N LYS A 55 14.29 -10.90 -0.04
CA LYS A 55 13.43 -12.04 0.25
C LYS A 55 13.08 -12.13 1.74
N LYS A 56 14.06 -11.91 2.62
CA LYS A 56 13.80 -11.86 4.08
C LYS A 56 12.83 -10.76 4.45
N GLY A 57 13.00 -9.57 3.88
CA GLY A 57 12.10 -8.45 4.12
C GLY A 57 10.69 -8.72 3.62
N GLU A 58 10.57 -9.25 2.40
CA GLU A 58 9.29 -9.65 1.81
C GLU A 58 8.57 -10.66 2.69
N ASN A 59 9.27 -11.71 3.12
CA ASN A 59 8.70 -12.75 3.97
C ASN A 59 8.19 -12.16 5.28
N LYS A 60 8.90 -11.20 5.86
CA LYS A 60 8.48 -10.51 7.08
C LYS A 60 7.19 -9.72 6.86
N LEU A 61 7.10 -9.01 5.73
CA LEU A 61 5.90 -8.26 5.37
C LEU A 61 4.68 -9.16 5.21
N PHE A 62 4.83 -10.26 4.48
CA PHE A 62 3.74 -11.23 4.28
C PHE A 62 3.35 -11.91 5.58
N GLU A 63 4.31 -12.21 6.44
CA GLU A 63 4.03 -12.76 7.78
C GLU A 63 3.20 -11.79 8.62
N CYS A 64 3.54 -10.50 8.60
CA CYS A 64 2.76 -9.48 9.31
C CYS A 64 1.34 -9.40 8.78
N GLU A 65 1.16 -9.41 7.46
CA GLU A 65 -0.17 -9.36 6.85
C GLU A 65 -1.00 -10.61 7.19
N GLU A 66 -0.38 -11.79 7.18
CA GLU A 66 -1.05 -13.03 7.55
C GLU A 66 -1.63 -12.95 8.96
N LYS A 67 -0.87 -12.36 9.90
CA LYS A 67 -1.28 -12.24 11.30
C LYS A 67 -2.25 -11.10 11.55
N LEU A 68 -2.03 -9.93 10.95
CA LEU A 68 -2.76 -8.71 11.28
C LEU A 68 -3.85 -8.33 10.28
N ARG A 69 -3.67 -8.69 9.01
CA ARG A 69 -4.62 -8.44 7.91
C ARG A 69 -5.06 -6.98 7.76
N ILE A 70 -4.16 -6.05 8.06
CA ILE A 70 -4.45 -4.61 7.96
C ILE A 70 -4.70 -4.19 6.51
N MET A 71 -3.90 -4.71 5.58
CA MET A 71 -4.07 -4.41 4.15
C MET A 71 -5.43 -4.91 3.64
N GLU A 72 -5.79 -6.15 3.97
CA GLU A 72 -7.09 -6.73 3.58
C GLU A 72 -8.25 -5.93 4.12
N LYS A 73 -8.21 -5.56 5.41
CA LYS A 73 -9.27 -4.76 6.04
C LYS A 73 -9.36 -3.36 5.43
N THR A 74 -8.23 -2.74 5.12
CA THR A 74 -8.20 -1.42 4.50
C THR A 74 -8.84 -1.46 3.12
N MET A 75 -8.52 -2.47 2.31
CA MET A 75 -9.10 -2.63 0.97
C MET A 75 -10.61 -2.88 1.05
N GLU A 76 -11.07 -3.69 2.00
CA GLU A 76 -12.51 -3.92 2.21
C GLU A 76 -13.23 -2.63 2.59
N GLN A 77 -12.64 -1.82 3.47
CA GLN A 77 -13.20 -0.53 3.87
C GLN A 77 -13.26 0.44 2.68
N GLU A 78 -12.22 0.49 1.86
CA GLU A 78 -12.19 1.33 0.67
C GLU A 78 -13.30 0.95 -0.32
N GLU A 79 -13.54 -0.34 -0.51
CA GLU A 79 -14.64 -0.82 -1.36
C GLU A 79 -16.00 -0.40 -0.81
N LYS A 80 -16.21 -0.53 0.49
CA LYS A 80 -17.46 -0.10 1.15
C LYS A 80 -17.67 1.40 1.01
N ILE A 81 -16.62 2.19 1.20
CA ILE A 81 -16.66 3.65 1.04
C ILE A 81 -17.02 4.01 -0.41
N ALA A 82 -16.44 3.34 -1.39
CA ALA A 82 -16.73 3.56 -2.80
C ALA A 82 -18.20 3.29 -3.12
N VAL A 83 -18.77 2.23 -2.58
CA VAL A 83 -20.21 1.91 -2.73
C VAL A 83 -21.07 3.00 -2.10
N ILE A 84 -20.75 3.44 -0.88
CA ILE A 84 -21.48 4.50 -0.18
C ILE A 84 -21.44 5.79 -0.98
N LEU A 85 -20.28 6.20 -1.49
CA LEU A 85 -20.13 7.41 -2.30
C LEU A 85 -20.92 7.31 -3.60
N SER A 86 -20.97 6.15 -4.23
CA SER A 86 -21.79 5.92 -5.42
C SER A 86 -23.28 6.15 -5.13
N GLU A 87 -23.79 5.63 -4.02
CA GLU A 87 -25.18 5.82 -3.60
C GLU A 87 -25.46 7.28 -3.27
N VAL A 88 -24.54 7.97 -2.59
CA VAL A 88 -24.63 9.39 -2.28
C VAL A 88 -24.76 10.21 -3.59
N ASN A 89 -23.93 9.91 -4.58
CA ASN A 89 -23.98 10.59 -5.88
C ASN A 89 -25.32 10.38 -6.60
N LYS A 90 -25.91 9.18 -6.50
CA LYS A 90 -27.24 8.92 -7.06
C LYS A 90 -28.32 9.75 -6.40
N ILE A 91 -28.26 9.89 -5.09
CA ILE A 91 -29.22 10.71 -4.32
C ILE A 91 -29.09 12.18 -4.74
N GLU A 92 -27.86 12.70 -4.82
CA GLU A 92 -27.58 14.07 -5.24
C GLU A 92 -28.14 14.38 -6.63
N ASN A 93 -27.98 13.46 -7.57
CA ASN A 93 -28.47 13.63 -8.94
C ASN A 93 -29.99 13.65 -9.04
N LYS A 94 -30.69 13.09 -8.05
CA LYS A 94 -32.16 13.01 -8.02
C LYS A 94 -32.82 14.12 -7.23
N THR A 95 -32.07 14.94 -6.52
CA THR A 95 -32.60 16.03 -5.68
C THR A 95 -32.03 17.37 -6.06
N SER A 96 -32.87 18.45 -5.93
CA SER A 96 -32.44 19.81 -6.08
C SER A 96 -32.33 20.53 -4.74
N ASP A 97 -32.41 19.82 -3.64
CA ASP A 97 -32.30 20.39 -2.30
C ASP A 97 -30.87 20.84 -2.02
N LYS A 98 -30.68 22.15 -1.83
CA LYS A 98 -29.38 22.76 -1.58
C LYS A 98 -28.80 22.35 -0.23
N GLU A 99 -29.63 22.16 0.79
CA GLU A 99 -29.16 21.73 2.12
C GLU A 99 -28.67 20.31 2.09
N LEU A 100 -29.39 19.43 1.40
CA LEU A 100 -28.96 18.05 1.19
C LEU A 100 -27.65 18.00 0.40
N ALA A 101 -27.52 18.80 -0.64
CA ALA A 101 -26.28 18.89 -1.43
C ALA A 101 -25.08 19.30 -0.57
N LYS A 102 -25.24 20.21 0.38
CA LYS A 102 -24.19 20.62 1.31
C LYS A 102 -23.78 19.48 2.25
N ILE A 103 -24.74 18.74 2.76
CA ILE A 103 -24.49 17.59 3.63
C ILE A 103 -23.72 16.51 2.88
N LEU A 104 -24.14 16.20 1.65
CA LEU A 104 -23.49 15.20 0.80
C LEU A 104 -22.06 15.63 0.44
N ASP A 105 -21.84 16.91 0.16
CA ASP A 105 -20.51 17.44 -0.11
C ASP A 105 -19.58 17.31 1.09
N HIS A 106 -20.09 17.54 2.29
CA HIS A 106 -19.36 17.36 3.53
C HIS A 106 -18.92 15.89 3.74
N ILE A 107 -19.80 14.95 3.43
CA ILE A 107 -19.49 13.51 3.52
C ILE A 107 -18.36 13.11 2.57
N ARG A 108 -18.29 13.70 1.38
CA ARG A 108 -17.25 13.41 0.38
C ARG A 108 -15.87 13.96 0.71
N LYS A 109 -15.80 14.92 1.59
CA LYS A 109 -14.53 15.45 2.08
C LYS A 109 -13.95 14.53 3.17
#